data_c301f72c59ed8e05f04b1debbff6c357
#
_entry.id   c301f72c59ed8e05f04b1debbff6c357
#
_cell.length_a   1.000
_cell.length_b   1.000
_cell.length_c   1.000
_cell.angle_alpha   90.00
_cell.angle_beta   90.00
_cell.angle_gamma   90.00
#
_symmetry.space_group_name_H-M   'P 1'
#
loop_
_entity.id
_entity.type
_entity.pdbx_description
1 polymer ?
#
loop_
_entity_poly.entity_id
_entity_poly.type
_entity_poly.pdbx_seq_one_letter_code
_entity_poly.pdbx_strand_id
1 'polypeptide(L)'
;TLNLLIRKPDGEEWELEIEKDYYEDPGIVFENGLMDDYKSCYNKCIFCFIDQMPPNMRETLYFKDDDSRLSFLQGNYVTLTNMKDEDVERIITYKLAPINVSVHAMNPELRCKMLHNRFAGEALNKIRRFYEAGIEMNGQIVLCKGVNDGAELERSIRELADYLPYMESLSVVPVGLTKFRDGLYPLEPFTKEDAKEVLEMIHKWQKICYEKHGTHFVQASDEWYLLAEEPFPP
;
A
#
# COMPACT_ATOMS: atom_id res chain seq x y z
N THR A 1 33.63 -17.90 0.45
CA THR A 1 34.20 -16.76 -0.30
C THR A 1 33.10 -15.95 -0.92
N LEU A 2 33.17 -14.62 -0.84
CA LEU A 2 32.28 -13.65 -1.48
C LEU A 2 33.09 -12.87 -2.51
N ASN A 3 32.68 -12.86 -3.78
CA ASN A 3 33.32 -12.09 -4.83
C ASN A 3 32.49 -10.85 -5.12
N LEU A 4 33.11 -9.67 -5.00
CA LEU A 4 32.47 -8.38 -5.23
C LEU A 4 33.14 -7.68 -6.42
N LEU A 5 32.33 -7.21 -7.37
CA LEU A 5 32.76 -6.27 -8.39
C LEU A 5 32.30 -4.87 -7.99
N ILE A 6 33.25 -3.98 -7.70
CA ILE A 6 32.99 -2.61 -7.28
C ILE A 6 33.36 -1.69 -8.42
N ARG A 7 32.40 -0.88 -8.88
CA ARG A 7 32.66 0.20 -9.84
C ARG A 7 32.69 1.54 -9.11
N LYS A 8 33.83 2.22 -9.17
CA LYS A 8 34.00 3.54 -8.60
C LYS A 8 33.36 4.64 -9.45
N PRO A 9 33.12 5.85 -8.89
CA PRO A 9 32.56 6.98 -9.63
C PRO A 9 33.35 7.42 -10.85
N ASP A 10 34.67 7.19 -10.85
CA ASP A 10 35.60 7.46 -11.96
C ASP A 10 35.58 6.38 -13.07
N GLY A 11 34.79 5.31 -12.86
CA GLY A 11 34.65 4.18 -13.76
C GLY A 11 35.65 3.05 -13.55
N GLU A 12 36.59 3.17 -12.59
CA GLU A 12 37.50 2.10 -12.24
C GLU A 12 36.74 0.92 -11.62
N GLU A 13 37.06 -0.29 -12.03
CA GLU A 13 36.48 -1.53 -11.51
C GLU A 13 37.46 -2.31 -10.67
N TRP A 14 37.03 -2.70 -9.50
CA TRP A 14 37.79 -3.54 -8.56
C TRP A 14 37.08 -4.85 -8.33
N GLU A 15 37.81 -5.95 -8.46
CA GLU A 15 37.38 -7.26 -8.03
C GLU A 15 37.96 -7.54 -6.63
N LEU A 16 37.08 -7.77 -5.67
CA LEU A 16 37.46 -8.14 -4.31
C LEU A 16 36.99 -9.54 -3.99
N GLU A 17 37.91 -10.38 -3.52
CA GLU A 17 37.63 -11.70 -2.98
C GLU A 17 37.71 -11.63 -1.47
N ILE A 18 36.56 -11.88 -0.78
CA ILE A 18 36.45 -11.84 0.67
C ILE A 18 36.25 -13.25 1.18
N GLU A 19 37.21 -13.77 1.95
CA GLU A 19 37.00 -15.01 2.69
C GLU A 19 36.22 -14.73 3.96
N LYS A 20 35.08 -15.37 4.12
CA LYS A 20 34.18 -15.23 5.28
C LYS A 20 33.42 -16.51 5.54
N ASP A 21 33.02 -16.73 6.77
CA ASP A 21 32.06 -17.75 7.13
C ASP A 21 30.66 -17.40 6.60
N TYR A 22 29.79 -18.41 6.49
CA TYR A 22 28.46 -18.21 5.90
C TYR A 22 27.63 -17.11 6.61
N TYR A 23 27.71 -17.06 7.94
CA TYR A 23 26.98 -16.08 8.76
C TYR A 23 27.79 -14.84 9.14
N GLU A 24 29.05 -14.75 8.71
CA GLU A 24 29.88 -13.59 9.00
C GLU A 24 29.42 -12.38 8.15
N ASP A 25 29.28 -11.22 8.80
CA ASP A 25 28.95 -9.96 8.12
C ASP A 25 30.13 -9.54 7.23
N PRO A 26 29.93 -9.26 5.93
CA PRO A 26 30.98 -8.75 5.05
C PRO A 26 31.50 -7.36 5.41
N GLY A 27 30.89 -6.67 6.38
CA GLY A 27 31.31 -5.34 6.83
C GLY A 27 30.96 -4.21 5.85
N ILE A 28 30.01 -4.44 4.94
CA ILE A 28 29.56 -3.41 3.99
C ILE A 28 28.66 -2.41 4.71
N VAL A 29 29.08 -1.14 4.72
CA VAL A 29 28.30 -0.04 5.29
C VAL A 29 27.84 0.88 4.16
N PHE A 30 26.53 1.10 4.09
CA PHE A 30 25.92 2.00 3.12
C PHE A 30 25.68 3.39 3.73
N GLU A 31 25.79 4.45 2.92
CA GLU A 31 25.53 5.83 3.36
C GLU A 31 24.08 6.04 3.74
N ASN A 32 23.15 5.32 3.12
CA ASN A 32 21.75 5.30 3.48
C ASN A 32 21.21 3.87 3.67
N GLY A 33 20.11 3.74 4.38
CA GLY A 33 19.55 2.44 4.77
C GLY A 33 19.00 1.58 3.62
N LEU A 34 18.91 2.11 2.41
CA LEU A 34 18.36 1.40 1.24
C LEU A 34 19.39 1.12 0.14
N MET A 35 20.67 1.40 0.35
CA MET A 35 21.74 1.26 -0.63
C MET A 35 21.68 2.28 -1.79
N ASP A 36 20.53 2.87 -2.06
CA ASP A 36 20.30 3.95 -3.01
C ASP A 36 19.22 4.92 -2.50
N ASP A 37 18.87 5.93 -3.31
CA ASP A 37 17.86 6.94 -2.95
C ASP A 37 16.46 6.34 -2.82
N TYR A 38 15.63 6.97 -1.97
CA TYR A 38 14.21 6.65 -1.86
C TYR A 38 13.46 6.96 -3.15
N LYS A 39 12.54 6.07 -3.54
CA LYS A 39 11.69 6.26 -4.72
C LYS A 39 10.49 7.14 -4.37
N SER A 40 10.45 8.32 -4.98
CA SER A 40 9.31 9.25 -4.84
C SER A 40 8.06 8.73 -5.54
N CYS A 41 6.89 9.02 -4.95
CA CYS A 41 5.60 8.69 -5.52
C CYS A 41 5.28 9.58 -6.74
N TYR A 42 4.85 8.97 -7.84
CA TYR A 42 4.42 9.68 -9.07
C TYR A 42 2.92 9.98 -9.12
N ASN A 43 2.15 9.52 -8.12
CA ASN A 43 0.71 9.72 -8.08
C ASN A 43 0.35 11.12 -7.57
N LYS A 44 -0.84 11.58 -7.97
CA LYS A 44 -1.50 12.79 -7.45
C LYS A 44 -2.87 12.42 -6.92
N CYS A 45 -2.90 11.56 -5.89
CA CYS A 45 -4.13 11.01 -5.34
C CYS A 45 -5.05 12.12 -4.84
N ILE A 46 -6.35 12.02 -5.14
CA ILE A 46 -7.36 12.99 -4.68
C ILE A 46 -7.45 13.08 -3.15
N PHE A 47 -6.97 12.06 -2.45
CA PHE A 47 -6.97 11.90 -0.99
C PHE A 47 -5.57 12.00 -0.37
N CYS A 48 -4.54 12.42 -1.12
CA CYS A 48 -3.16 12.42 -0.61
C CYS A 48 -3.03 13.29 0.65
N PHE A 49 -2.64 12.69 1.77
CA PHE A 49 -2.49 13.41 3.02
C PHE A 49 -1.30 14.37 3.01
N ILE A 50 -0.24 14.08 2.22
CA ILE A 50 0.90 14.99 2.08
C ILE A 50 0.50 16.29 1.39
N ASP A 51 -0.41 16.24 0.39
CA ASP A 51 -0.85 17.44 -0.34
C ASP A 51 -1.68 18.40 0.54
N GLN A 52 -2.18 17.93 1.66
CA GLN A 52 -2.96 18.72 2.62
C GLN A 52 -2.21 18.93 3.95
N MET A 53 -0.88 18.85 3.93
CA MET A 53 -0.03 19.22 5.06
C MET A 53 0.05 20.75 5.21
N PRO A 54 0.22 21.28 6.45
CA PRO A 54 0.46 22.70 6.66
C PRO A 54 1.68 23.18 5.88
N PRO A 55 1.67 24.38 5.27
CA PRO A 55 2.84 24.92 4.59
C PRO A 55 3.97 25.26 5.60
N ASN A 56 5.20 25.37 5.11
CA ASN A 56 6.39 25.79 5.85
C ASN A 56 6.79 24.85 7.03
N MET A 57 6.47 23.59 6.92
CA MET A 57 6.99 22.56 7.83
C MET A 57 8.35 22.02 7.33
N ARG A 58 8.94 21.08 8.08
CA ARG A 58 10.21 20.44 7.67
C ARG A 58 10.04 19.80 6.28
N GLU A 59 11.03 19.95 5.43
CA GLU A 59 11.02 19.47 4.05
C GLU A 59 10.73 17.95 3.97
N THR A 60 11.26 17.17 4.90
CA THR A 60 11.02 15.72 4.98
C THR A 60 9.56 15.31 5.12
N LEU A 61 8.69 16.21 5.65
CA LEU A 61 7.24 15.95 5.77
C LEU A 61 6.49 16.03 4.43
N TYR A 62 7.11 16.60 3.41
CA TYR A 62 6.50 16.71 2.06
C TYR A 62 6.99 15.65 1.10
N PHE A 63 7.89 14.79 1.55
CA PHE A 63 8.35 13.68 0.73
C PHE A 63 7.23 12.63 0.61
N LYS A 64 6.83 12.34 -0.62
CA LYS A 64 5.86 11.28 -0.93
C LYS A 64 6.63 10.05 -1.35
N ASP A 65 6.60 9.01 -0.53
CA ASP A 65 7.18 7.72 -0.89
C ASP A 65 6.17 6.80 -1.58
N ASP A 66 6.66 5.98 -2.48
CA ASP A 66 5.98 4.81 -3.04
C ASP A 66 7.03 3.75 -3.37
N ASP A 67 7.90 3.51 -2.41
CA ASP A 67 9.03 2.60 -2.51
C ASP A 67 8.69 1.24 -1.91
N SER A 68 8.65 0.21 -2.77
CA SER A 68 8.29 -1.14 -2.32
C SER A 68 9.22 -1.72 -1.26
N ARG A 69 10.47 -1.26 -1.18
CA ARG A 69 11.41 -1.68 -0.13
C ARG A 69 10.93 -1.29 1.26
N LEU A 70 10.29 -0.12 1.37
CA LEU A 70 9.73 0.38 2.63
C LEU A 70 8.51 -0.44 3.09
N SER A 71 7.82 -1.12 2.18
CA SER A 71 6.75 -2.05 2.56
C SER A 71 7.30 -3.18 3.44
N PHE A 72 8.44 -3.77 3.05
CA PHE A 72 9.06 -4.86 3.79
C PHE A 72 9.82 -4.39 5.05
N LEU A 73 10.43 -3.21 4.99
CA LEU A 73 11.29 -2.70 6.07
C LEU A 73 10.52 -1.93 7.15
N GLN A 74 9.42 -1.27 6.80
CA GLN A 74 8.69 -0.35 7.66
C GLN A 74 7.18 -0.58 7.68
N GLY A 75 6.67 -1.50 6.88
CA GLY A 75 5.24 -1.75 6.77
C GLY A 75 4.46 -0.71 5.95
N ASN A 76 5.14 0.10 5.13
CA ASN A 76 4.49 1.11 4.31
C ASN A 76 3.60 0.48 3.25
N TYR A 77 2.44 1.10 3.01
CA TYR A 77 1.54 0.72 1.92
C TYR A 77 2.00 1.35 0.61
N VAL A 78 2.13 0.54 -0.44
CA VAL A 78 2.58 0.97 -1.76
C VAL A 78 1.50 0.83 -2.82
N THR A 79 1.47 1.74 -3.78
CA THR A 79 0.42 1.76 -4.81
C THR A 79 0.66 0.78 -5.97
N LEU A 80 1.81 0.14 -6.02
CA LEU A 80 2.31 -0.70 -7.12
C LEU A 80 2.54 0.04 -8.45
N THR A 81 2.25 1.35 -8.52
CA THR A 81 2.40 2.13 -9.76
C THR A 81 3.86 2.46 -10.07
N ASN A 82 4.70 2.58 -9.03
CA ASN A 82 6.14 2.84 -9.15
C ASN A 82 6.98 1.59 -9.41
N MET A 83 6.39 0.41 -9.27
CA MET A 83 7.10 -0.86 -9.42
C MET A 83 7.26 -1.23 -10.88
N LYS A 84 8.49 -1.53 -11.29
CA LYS A 84 8.79 -2.14 -12.56
C LYS A 84 8.60 -3.67 -12.49
N ASP A 85 8.59 -4.33 -13.65
CA ASP A 85 8.54 -5.79 -13.70
C ASP A 85 9.72 -6.45 -12.97
N GLU A 86 10.90 -5.86 -13.05
CA GLU A 86 12.10 -6.32 -12.34
C GLU A 86 11.91 -6.31 -10.81
N ASP A 87 11.22 -5.28 -10.27
CA ASP A 87 10.91 -5.21 -8.84
C ASP A 87 9.93 -6.33 -8.44
N VAL A 88 8.91 -6.60 -9.28
CA VAL A 88 7.95 -7.70 -9.06
C VAL A 88 8.65 -9.06 -9.10
N GLU A 89 9.48 -9.31 -10.11
CA GLU A 89 10.25 -10.57 -10.22
C GLU A 89 11.19 -10.76 -9.03
N ARG A 90 11.82 -9.70 -8.54
CA ARG A 90 12.67 -9.76 -7.35
C ARG A 90 11.87 -10.18 -6.11
N ILE A 91 10.70 -9.58 -5.87
CA ILE A 91 9.82 -9.94 -4.76
C ILE A 91 9.43 -11.42 -4.84
N ILE A 92 9.04 -11.88 -6.01
CA ILE A 92 8.64 -13.28 -6.24
C ILE A 92 9.82 -14.23 -6.03
N THR A 93 10.98 -13.92 -6.61
CA THR A 93 12.19 -14.78 -6.53
C THR A 93 12.69 -14.94 -5.11
N TYR A 94 12.74 -13.84 -4.35
CA TYR A 94 13.23 -13.84 -2.97
C TYR A 94 12.14 -14.13 -1.94
N LYS A 95 10.89 -14.35 -2.37
CA LYS A 95 9.74 -14.58 -1.47
C LYS A 95 9.60 -13.50 -0.41
N LEU A 96 9.74 -12.24 -0.83
CA LEU A 96 9.58 -11.11 0.09
C LEU A 96 8.10 -10.93 0.43
N ALA A 97 7.76 -11.09 1.71
CA ALA A 97 6.39 -11.04 2.21
C ALA A 97 6.36 -10.57 3.69
N PRO A 98 5.24 -10.01 4.17
CA PRO A 98 4.10 -9.55 3.37
C PRO A 98 4.40 -8.24 2.62
N ILE A 99 3.71 -7.99 1.50
CA ILE A 99 3.68 -6.68 0.86
C ILE A 99 2.36 -5.97 1.17
N ASN A 100 2.44 -4.71 1.62
CA ASN A 100 1.28 -3.90 1.93
C ASN A 100 0.86 -3.07 0.71
N VAL A 101 -0.37 -3.24 0.25
CA VAL A 101 -0.86 -2.68 -1.02
C VAL A 101 -1.93 -1.63 -0.80
N SER A 102 -1.67 -0.40 -1.24
CA SER A 102 -2.65 0.68 -1.38
C SER A 102 -3.56 0.41 -2.58
N VAL A 103 -4.71 -0.23 -2.35
CA VAL A 103 -5.63 -0.67 -3.41
C VAL A 103 -6.57 0.46 -3.83
N HIS A 104 -7.32 0.99 -2.90
CA HIS A 104 -8.34 2.04 -2.98
C HIS A 104 -9.57 1.69 -3.83
N ALA A 105 -9.42 1.06 -4.98
CA ALA A 105 -10.50 0.53 -5.82
C ALA A 105 -9.99 -0.61 -6.71
N MET A 106 -10.81 -1.65 -6.89
CA MET A 106 -10.57 -2.72 -7.86
C MET A 106 -11.11 -2.37 -9.25
N ASN A 107 -11.94 -1.33 -9.37
CA ASN A 107 -12.31 -0.75 -10.65
C ASN A 107 -11.11 -0.01 -11.26
N PRO A 108 -10.52 -0.49 -12.40
CA PRO A 108 -9.31 0.09 -12.95
C PRO A 108 -9.45 1.55 -13.38
N GLU A 109 -10.61 1.91 -13.95
CA GLU A 109 -10.88 3.28 -14.40
C GLU A 109 -11.03 4.23 -13.20
N LEU A 110 -11.75 3.80 -12.17
CA LEU A 110 -11.90 4.57 -10.94
C LEU A 110 -10.55 4.75 -10.25
N ARG A 111 -9.74 3.69 -10.18
CA ARG A 111 -8.41 3.76 -9.59
C ARG A 111 -7.51 4.76 -10.33
N CYS A 112 -7.54 4.79 -11.66
CA CYS A 112 -6.81 5.80 -12.46
C CYS A 112 -7.25 7.22 -12.10
N LYS A 113 -8.56 7.46 -11.91
CA LYS A 113 -9.09 8.76 -11.49
C LYS A 113 -8.64 9.12 -10.08
N MET A 114 -8.75 8.20 -9.13
CA MET A 114 -8.40 8.42 -7.73
C MET A 114 -6.91 8.71 -7.52
N LEU A 115 -6.03 8.00 -8.20
CA LEU A 115 -4.58 8.18 -8.11
C LEU A 115 -4.06 9.26 -9.07
N HIS A 116 -4.92 9.77 -9.95
CA HIS A 116 -4.54 10.67 -11.04
C HIS A 116 -3.34 10.14 -11.83
N ASN A 117 -3.39 8.84 -12.15
CA ASN A 117 -2.34 8.11 -12.84
C ASN A 117 -2.95 7.10 -13.81
N ARG A 118 -2.71 7.28 -15.10
CA ARG A 118 -3.28 6.45 -16.18
C ARG A 118 -2.88 4.96 -16.11
N PHE A 119 -1.78 4.65 -15.41
CA PHE A 119 -1.28 3.28 -15.25
C PHE A 119 -1.79 2.60 -13.97
N ALA A 120 -2.53 3.32 -13.11
CA ALA A 120 -2.95 2.80 -11.82
C ALA A 120 -3.90 1.62 -11.93
N GLY A 121 -4.74 1.57 -12.97
CA GLY A 121 -5.62 0.43 -13.23
C GLY A 121 -4.86 -0.82 -13.62
N GLU A 122 -3.89 -0.70 -14.53
CA GLU A 122 -3.05 -1.81 -14.96
C GLU A 122 -2.17 -2.37 -13.83
N ALA A 123 -1.72 -1.50 -12.91
CA ALA A 123 -0.92 -1.88 -11.76
C ALA A 123 -1.61 -2.91 -10.85
N LEU A 124 -2.95 -3.02 -10.87
CA LEU A 124 -3.71 -4.06 -10.16
C LEU A 124 -3.34 -5.49 -10.60
N ASN A 125 -2.87 -5.67 -11.83
CA ASN A 125 -2.42 -6.98 -12.32
C ASN A 125 -1.25 -7.55 -11.51
N LYS A 126 -0.48 -6.70 -10.82
CA LYS A 126 0.63 -7.12 -9.95
C LYS A 126 0.11 -7.88 -8.71
N ILE A 127 -1.08 -7.55 -8.21
CA ILE A 127 -1.75 -8.30 -7.12
C ILE A 127 -1.95 -9.76 -7.55
N ARG A 128 -2.45 -9.98 -8.77
CA ARG A 128 -2.62 -11.33 -9.30
C ARG A 128 -1.29 -12.07 -9.41
N ARG A 129 -0.23 -11.43 -9.91
CA ARG A 129 1.11 -12.04 -10.01
C ARG A 129 1.65 -12.45 -8.64
N PHE A 130 1.46 -11.62 -7.62
CA PHE A 130 1.84 -11.96 -6.25
C PHE A 130 1.02 -13.12 -5.70
N TYR A 131 -0.29 -13.12 -5.92
CA TYR A 131 -1.16 -14.23 -5.54
C TYR A 131 -0.74 -15.55 -6.18
N GLU A 132 -0.53 -15.58 -7.51
CA GLU A 132 -0.10 -16.76 -8.25
C GLU A 132 1.28 -17.27 -7.81
N ALA A 133 2.13 -16.39 -7.31
CA ALA A 133 3.44 -16.70 -6.75
C ALA A 133 3.39 -17.09 -5.25
N GLY A 134 2.23 -17.00 -4.59
CA GLY A 134 2.08 -17.29 -3.16
C GLY A 134 2.76 -16.27 -2.26
N ILE A 135 2.74 -14.99 -2.64
CA ILE A 135 3.25 -13.88 -1.83
C ILE A 135 2.12 -13.33 -0.96
N GLU A 136 2.34 -13.27 0.33
CA GLU A 136 1.41 -12.70 1.30
C GLU A 136 1.27 -11.18 1.11
N MET A 137 0.04 -10.70 1.19
CA MET A 137 -0.33 -9.30 0.96
C MET A 137 -1.28 -8.79 2.02
N ASN A 138 -1.20 -7.50 2.36
CA ASN A 138 -2.22 -6.78 3.10
C ASN A 138 -2.75 -5.63 2.23
N GLY A 139 -4.06 -5.52 2.10
CA GLY A 139 -4.69 -4.47 1.33
C GLY A 139 -5.15 -3.29 2.19
N GLN A 140 -5.16 -2.08 1.61
CA GLN A 140 -5.77 -0.92 2.24
C GLN A 140 -6.62 -0.14 1.24
N ILE A 141 -7.78 0.31 1.70
CA ILE A 141 -8.67 1.23 0.98
C ILE A 141 -8.82 2.51 1.80
N VAL A 142 -8.38 3.63 1.25
CA VAL A 142 -8.79 4.95 1.73
C VAL A 142 -10.14 5.24 1.09
N LEU A 143 -11.19 5.27 1.91
CA LEU A 143 -12.56 5.45 1.45
C LEU A 143 -12.88 6.94 1.34
N CYS A 144 -13.39 7.35 0.17
CA CYS A 144 -13.78 8.72 -0.16
C CYS A 144 -15.27 8.73 -0.48
N LYS A 145 -16.06 9.50 0.30
CA LYS A 145 -17.50 9.60 0.15
C LYS A 145 -17.89 10.02 -1.27
N GLY A 146 -18.84 9.30 -1.88
CA GLY A 146 -19.32 9.55 -3.23
C GLY A 146 -18.32 9.23 -4.35
N VAL A 147 -17.18 8.55 -4.03
CA VAL A 147 -16.15 8.20 -5.00
C VAL A 147 -15.97 6.68 -5.11
N ASN A 148 -15.47 6.04 -4.06
CA ASN A 148 -15.19 4.61 -4.03
C ASN A 148 -15.94 3.87 -2.91
N ASP A 149 -16.97 4.50 -2.33
CA ASP A 149 -17.90 3.93 -1.35
C ASP A 149 -19.02 3.11 -2.00
N GLY A 150 -19.96 2.65 -1.20
CA GLY A 150 -21.14 1.89 -1.65
C GLY A 150 -20.76 0.70 -2.54
N ALA A 151 -21.30 0.66 -3.74
CA ALA A 151 -21.10 -0.47 -4.68
C ALA A 151 -19.65 -0.68 -5.10
N GLU A 152 -18.84 0.39 -5.18
CA GLU A 152 -17.42 0.27 -5.51
C GLU A 152 -16.61 -0.32 -4.35
N LEU A 153 -16.94 0.01 -3.11
CA LEU A 153 -16.35 -0.64 -1.93
C LEU A 153 -16.72 -2.12 -1.89
N GLU A 154 -18.00 -2.46 -2.06
CA GLU A 154 -18.47 -3.86 -2.09
C GLU A 154 -17.81 -4.66 -3.19
N ARG A 155 -17.66 -4.08 -4.39
CA ARG A 155 -16.91 -4.66 -5.50
C ARG A 155 -15.47 -4.95 -5.10
N SER A 156 -14.80 -3.96 -4.51
CA SER A 156 -13.38 -4.10 -4.13
C SER A 156 -13.17 -5.17 -3.07
N ILE A 157 -14.02 -5.23 -2.05
CA ILE A 157 -13.95 -6.28 -1.02
C ILE A 157 -14.15 -7.66 -1.66
N ARG A 158 -15.16 -7.82 -2.50
CA ARG A 158 -15.47 -9.09 -3.17
C ARG A 158 -14.31 -9.57 -4.04
N GLU A 159 -13.79 -8.70 -4.91
CA GLU A 159 -12.72 -9.06 -5.84
C GLU A 159 -11.39 -9.35 -5.10
N LEU A 160 -11.13 -8.65 -3.98
CA LEU A 160 -9.93 -8.91 -3.16
C LEU A 160 -10.07 -10.19 -2.33
N ALA A 161 -11.28 -10.56 -1.90
CA ALA A 161 -11.51 -11.83 -1.20
C ALA A 161 -11.21 -13.06 -2.07
N ASP A 162 -11.23 -12.93 -3.41
CA ASP A 162 -10.83 -14.00 -4.32
C ASP A 162 -9.31 -14.30 -4.27
N TYR A 163 -8.50 -13.42 -3.66
CA TYR A 163 -7.06 -13.62 -3.46
C TYR A 163 -6.71 -14.25 -2.11
N LEU A 164 -7.69 -14.63 -1.29
CA LEU A 164 -7.45 -15.42 -0.09
C LEU A 164 -6.85 -16.81 -0.46
N PRO A 165 -5.88 -17.38 0.28
CA PRO A 165 -5.41 -16.88 1.58
C PRO A 165 -4.26 -15.86 1.51
N TYR A 166 -3.69 -15.58 0.34
CA TYR A 166 -2.49 -14.74 0.22
C TYR A 166 -2.76 -13.24 0.38
N MET A 167 -3.96 -12.76 0.07
CA MET A 167 -4.41 -11.45 0.55
C MET A 167 -4.97 -11.61 1.96
N GLU A 168 -4.11 -11.51 2.98
CA GLU A 168 -4.43 -11.90 4.35
C GLU A 168 -5.45 -10.98 5.01
N SER A 169 -5.36 -9.69 4.72
CA SER A 169 -6.26 -8.68 5.30
C SER A 169 -6.56 -7.53 4.34
N LEU A 170 -7.68 -6.86 4.58
CA LEU A 170 -8.08 -5.64 3.92
C LEU A 170 -8.54 -4.61 4.94
N SER A 171 -7.79 -3.52 5.10
CA SER A 171 -8.17 -2.41 5.98
C SER A 171 -8.92 -1.34 5.21
N VAL A 172 -10.08 -0.91 5.72
CA VAL A 172 -10.86 0.20 5.18
C VAL A 172 -10.79 1.36 6.15
N VAL A 173 -10.21 2.49 5.69
CA VAL A 173 -10.02 3.69 6.50
C VAL A 173 -10.75 4.88 5.85
N PRO A 174 -11.40 5.77 6.59
CA PRO A 174 -11.98 6.98 6.00
C PRO A 174 -10.89 7.93 5.53
N VAL A 175 -11.18 8.72 4.51
CA VAL A 175 -10.27 9.77 4.08
C VAL A 175 -10.10 10.83 5.17
N GLY A 176 -8.86 11.11 5.55
CA GLY A 176 -8.53 12.22 6.43
C GLY A 176 -8.60 13.55 5.68
N LEU A 177 -9.35 14.52 6.20
CA LEU A 177 -9.51 15.84 5.62
C LEU A 177 -8.97 16.92 6.58
N THR A 178 -8.05 17.74 6.06
CA THR A 178 -7.49 18.87 6.82
C THR A 178 -8.05 20.22 6.32
N LYS A 179 -7.78 21.29 7.05
CA LYS A 179 -8.13 22.65 6.61
C LYS A 179 -7.25 23.20 5.47
N PHE A 180 -6.20 22.47 5.08
CA PHE A 180 -5.25 22.90 4.03
C PHE A 180 -5.58 22.23 2.69
N ARG A 181 -6.84 22.31 2.28
CA ARG A 181 -7.33 21.67 1.04
C ARG A 181 -7.69 22.63 -0.08
N ASP A 182 -7.30 23.90 0.02
CA ASP A 182 -7.58 24.87 -1.01
C ASP A 182 -6.96 24.46 -2.35
N GLY A 183 -7.81 24.40 -3.40
CA GLY A 183 -7.37 23.99 -4.74
C GLY A 183 -7.19 22.50 -4.96
N LEU A 184 -7.38 21.65 -3.94
CA LEU A 184 -7.39 20.20 -4.08
C LEU A 184 -8.77 19.68 -4.50
N TYR A 185 -8.82 18.41 -4.94
CA TYR A 185 -10.07 17.74 -5.31
C TYR A 185 -11.08 17.83 -4.15
N PRO A 186 -12.33 18.27 -4.41
CA PRO A 186 -13.33 18.40 -3.36
C PRO A 186 -13.73 17.02 -2.84
N LEU A 187 -13.50 16.77 -1.57
CA LEU A 187 -13.95 15.59 -0.85
C LEU A 187 -14.82 15.99 0.31
N GLU A 188 -15.81 15.18 0.60
CA GLU A 188 -16.73 15.39 1.73
C GLU A 188 -16.39 14.44 2.88
N PRO A 189 -16.53 14.86 4.14
CA PRO A 189 -16.40 13.96 5.28
C PRO A 189 -17.60 13.00 5.34
N PHE A 190 -17.36 11.83 5.91
CA PHE A 190 -18.44 10.89 6.23
C PHE A 190 -19.25 11.39 7.42
N THR A 191 -20.56 11.16 7.38
CA THR A 191 -21.45 11.37 8.53
C THR A 191 -21.54 10.12 9.38
N LYS A 192 -22.25 10.23 10.53
CA LYS A 192 -22.54 9.09 11.39
C LYS A 192 -23.34 8.00 10.66
N GLU A 193 -24.31 8.42 9.86
CA GLU A 193 -25.18 7.52 9.06
C GLU A 193 -24.33 6.80 8.01
N ASP A 194 -23.51 7.52 7.27
CA ASP A 194 -22.56 6.93 6.30
C ASP A 194 -21.64 5.88 6.95
N ALA A 195 -21.13 6.20 8.15
CA ALA A 195 -20.24 5.29 8.88
C ALA A 195 -20.95 3.99 9.28
N LYS A 196 -22.23 4.06 9.67
CA LYS A 196 -23.03 2.86 9.97
C LYS A 196 -23.22 1.98 8.73
N GLU A 197 -23.51 2.57 7.58
CA GLU A 197 -23.64 1.82 6.31
C GLU A 197 -22.33 1.13 5.93
N VAL A 198 -21.19 1.79 6.13
CA VAL A 198 -19.86 1.20 5.89
C VAL A 198 -19.60 0.04 6.85
N LEU A 199 -19.90 0.20 8.15
CA LEU A 199 -19.75 -0.87 9.15
C LEU A 199 -20.64 -2.07 8.85
N GLU A 200 -21.90 -1.86 8.49
CA GLU A 200 -22.83 -2.92 8.09
C GLU A 200 -22.28 -3.73 6.90
N MET A 201 -21.74 -3.04 5.89
CA MET A 201 -21.13 -3.71 4.74
C MET A 201 -19.91 -4.51 5.14
N ILE A 202 -19.01 -3.94 5.96
CA ILE A 202 -17.79 -4.63 6.43
C ILE A 202 -18.19 -5.87 7.25
N HIS A 203 -19.08 -5.75 8.21
CA HIS A 203 -19.53 -6.87 9.04
C HIS A 203 -20.21 -7.98 8.21
N LYS A 204 -20.99 -7.61 7.20
CA LYS A 204 -21.55 -8.57 6.23
C LYS A 204 -20.44 -9.38 5.55
N TRP A 205 -19.40 -8.71 5.06
CA TRP A 205 -18.29 -9.38 4.37
C TRP A 205 -17.38 -10.14 5.32
N GLN A 206 -17.17 -9.66 6.53
CA GLN A 206 -16.47 -10.43 7.58
C GLN A 206 -17.14 -11.79 7.81
N LYS A 207 -18.47 -11.79 7.94
CA LYS A 207 -19.23 -13.03 8.10
C LYS A 207 -19.09 -13.97 6.91
N ILE A 208 -19.25 -13.45 5.68
CA ILE A 208 -19.10 -14.23 4.43
C ILE A 208 -17.72 -14.85 4.34
N CYS A 209 -16.66 -14.07 4.58
CA CYS A 209 -15.29 -14.54 4.52
C CYS A 209 -14.98 -15.54 5.64
N TYR A 210 -15.52 -15.33 6.84
CA TYR A 210 -15.34 -16.26 7.95
C TYR A 210 -15.99 -17.61 7.68
N GLU A 211 -17.24 -17.63 7.19
CA GLU A 211 -17.94 -18.86 6.83
C GLU A 211 -17.25 -19.64 5.71
N LYS A 212 -16.63 -18.95 4.76
CA LYS A 212 -16.02 -19.57 3.59
C LYS A 212 -14.54 -19.91 3.77
N HIS A 213 -13.79 -19.08 4.49
CA HIS A 213 -12.33 -19.12 4.57
C HIS A 213 -11.79 -19.16 6.00
N GLY A 214 -12.62 -19.02 7.02
CA GLY A 214 -12.19 -19.02 8.43
C GLY A 214 -11.49 -17.75 8.91
N THR A 215 -11.58 -16.64 8.14
CA THR A 215 -10.95 -15.36 8.48
C THR A 215 -11.91 -14.19 8.34
N HIS A 216 -11.80 -13.18 9.22
CA HIS A 216 -12.51 -11.91 9.14
C HIS A 216 -11.83 -10.91 8.20
N PHE A 217 -11.41 -11.33 7.05
CA PHE A 217 -10.61 -10.69 6.02
C PHE A 217 -10.61 -9.15 5.99
N VAL A 218 -11.81 -8.53 5.94
CA VAL A 218 -11.94 -7.06 5.86
C VAL A 218 -12.12 -6.45 7.24
N GLN A 219 -11.38 -5.36 7.53
CA GLN A 219 -11.37 -4.68 8.81
C GLN A 219 -11.72 -3.19 8.65
N ALA A 220 -12.58 -2.70 9.52
CA ALA A 220 -12.85 -1.28 9.67
C ALA A 220 -11.81 -0.66 10.62
N SER A 221 -11.32 0.54 10.30
CA SER A 221 -10.53 1.29 11.27
C SER A 221 -11.39 1.77 12.45
N ASP A 222 -10.74 2.03 13.58
CA ASP A 222 -11.38 2.54 14.81
C ASP A 222 -12.22 3.79 14.55
N GLU A 223 -11.77 4.63 13.62
CA GLU A 223 -12.46 5.87 13.27
C GLU A 223 -13.89 5.65 12.79
N TRP A 224 -14.19 4.53 12.12
CA TRP A 224 -15.55 4.20 11.70
C TRP A 224 -16.47 3.96 12.89
N TYR A 225 -16.00 3.23 13.90
CA TYR A 225 -16.78 2.96 15.12
C TYR A 225 -17.01 4.23 15.93
N LEU A 226 -15.96 5.07 16.06
CA LEU A 226 -16.08 6.37 16.73
C LEU A 226 -17.08 7.29 16.01
N LEU A 227 -17.02 7.36 14.69
CA LEU A 227 -17.90 8.20 13.89
C LEU A 227 -19.35 7.69 13.93
N ALA A 228 -19.57 6.38 13.89
CA ALA A 228 -20.87 5.75 13.98
C ALA A 228 -21.46 5.79 15.41
N GLU A 229 -20.65 6.10 16.43
CA GLU A 229 -20.98 5.94 17.87
C GLU A 229 -21.38 4.49 18.21
N GLU A 230 -20.70 3.53 17.59
CA GLU A 230 -20.89 2.10 17.83
C GLU A 230 -19.76 1.53 18.71
N PRO A 231 -20.02 0.50 19.50
CA PRO A 231 -18.98 -0.16 20.30
C PRO A 231 -17.96 -0.86 19.40
N PHE A 232 -16.71 -0.88 19.85
CA PHE A 232 -15.68 -1.69 19.19
C PHE A 232 -16.02 -3.19 19.30
N PRO A 233 -15.71 -3.97 18.26
CA PRO A 233 -15.85 -5.42 18.35
C PRO A 233 -14.92 -5.98 19.44
N PRO A 234 -15.30 -7.12 20.07
CA PRO A 234 -14.53 -7.74 21.14
C PRO A 234 -13.18 -8.29 20.69
#